data_06c6eb0c0ea6e03991c7774f15201fe0
#
_entry.id   06c6eb0c0ea6e03991c7774f15201fe0
#
_cell.length_a   1.000
_cell.length_b   1.000
_cell.length_c   1.000
_cell.angle_alpha   90.00
_cell.angle_beta   90.00
_cell.angle_gamma   90.00
#
_symmetry.space_group_name_H-M   'P 1'
#
loop_
_entity.id
_entity.type
_entity.pdbx_description
1 polymer ?
#
loop_
_entity_poly.entity_id
_entity_poly.type
_entity_poly.pdbx_seq_one_letter_code
_entity_poly.pdbx_strand_id
1 'polypeptide(L)'
;TVDDISVTYENNINVGTATIIYTGKNNYTGEIRKNFKITEASITDDMIANIPSVTYDTKAHTPEVTVTFNGSKLTDADYTVSYSEDCINAGTVTVTVTGKGNFTGTASKTFTINKAGLTLNPCTISELCTETDLKTRTLPSDFFLAGETETGFSIKLTAVEGGDDIFAVAPAVVEGENKITFRLKNEVGAATFTVTVTPVSGNYNGGSYALTISTHDRTDVSGSISFPDGSAVYTGTGIKYENATISGYSGTLRYGYTPNASTGASLDASGLPLTVGTYTVAVTF
;
A
#
# COMPACT_ATOMS: atom_id res chain seq x y z
N THR A 1 -14.44 49.47 61.45
CA THR A 1 -15.30 48.75 60.51
C THR A 1 -14.53 48.48 59.25
N VAL A 2 -14.99 47.55 58.33
CA VAL A 2 -14.35 47.21 57.06
C VAL A 2 -14.30 48.45 56.18
N ASP A 3 -15.18 49.40 56.31
CA ASP A 3 -15.24 50.60 55.47
C ASP A 3 -14.13 51.65 55.79
N ASP A 4 -13.41 51.47 56.86
CA ASP A 4 -12.36 52.39 57.29
C ASP A 4 -10.96 51.99 56.77
N ILE A 5 -10.84 50.92 56.06
CA ILE A 5 -9.58 50.43 55.51
C ILE A 5 -9.77 50.09 54.00
N SER A 6 -8.87 50.51 53.14
CA SER A 6 -8.72 49.95 51.78
C SER A 6 -7.62 48.92 51.79
N VAL A 7 -7.85 47.86 50.97
CA VAL A 7 -6.88 46.81 50.75
C VAL A 7 -6.53 46.80 49.26
N THR A 8 -5.26 46.89 48.98
CA THR A 8 -4.72 46.77 47.61
C THR A 8 -3.58 45.76 47.55
N TYR A 9 -3.22 45.33 46.39
CA TYR A 9 -2.17 44.33 46.17
C TYR A 9 -1.18 44.80 45.12
N GLU A 10 0.08 44.48 45.33
CA GLU A 10 1.16 44.62 44.34
C GLU A 10 1.77 43.25 44.05
N ASN A 11 2.09 43.00 42.77
CA ASN A 11 2.75 41.77 42.28
C ASN A 11 2.03 40.47 42.69
N ASN A 12 0.69 40.48 42.80
CA ASN A 12 -0.11 39.35 43.31
C ASN A 12 -0.65 38.39 42.22
N ILE A 13 -0.08 38.40 41.02
CA ILE A 13 -0.52 37.56 39.89
C ILE A 13 0.50 36.45 39.61
N ASN A 14 1.78 36.79 39.54
CA ASN A 14 2.83 35.85 39.15
C ASN A 14 3.59 35.30 40.37
N VAL A 15 4.26 34.20 40.17
CA VAL A 15 5.22 33.62 41.13
C VAL A 15 6.22 34.66 41.60
N GLY A 16 6.46 34.72 42.89
CA GLY A 16 7.36 35.69 43.49
C GLY A 16 6.86 36.20 44.84
N THR A 17 7.27 37.40 45.24
CA THR A 17 6.85 38.06 46.45
C THR A 17 5.77 39.09 46.11
N ALA A 18 4.59 38.89 46.60
CA ALA A 18 3.47 39.83 46.54
C ALA A 18 3.38 40.64 47.81
N THR A 19 2.81 41.86 47.71
CA THR A 19 2.58 42.75 48.87
C THR A 19 1.11 43.05 48.97
N ILE A 20 0.56 42.89 50.17
CA ILE A 20 -0.75 43.42 50.56
C ILE A 20 -0.56 44.73 51.29
N ILE A 21 -1.37 45.72 50.95
CA ILE A 21 -1.29 47.08 51.43
C ILE A 21 -2.62 47.44 52.08
N TYR A 22 -2.58 47.77 53.35
CA TYR A 22 -3.71 48.28 54.12
C TYR A 22 -3.57 49.77 54.31
N THR A 23 -4.49 50.58 53.83
CA THR A 23 -4.45 52.04 53.94
C THR A 23 -5.67 52.50 54.71
N GLY A 24 -5.47 53.26 55.76
CA GLY A 24 -6.52 53.89 56.53
C GLY A 24 -7.34 54.88 55.72
N LYS A 25 -8.68 54.93 55.98
CA LYS A 25 -9.62 55.86 55.37
C LYS A 25 -10.44 56.58 56.48
N ASN A 26 -11.17 57.59 56.06
CA ASN A 26 -12.05 58.39 56.89
C ASN A 26 -11.29 58.99 58.07
N ASN A 27 -11.54 58.55 59.32
CA ASN A 27 -10.88 59.03 60.51
C ASN A 27 -9.58 58.31 60.82
N TYR A 28 -9.09 57.41 59.94
CA TYR A 28 -7.85 56.70 60.14
C TYR A 28 -6.84 57.10 59.05
N THR A 29 -5.58 57.17 59.43
CA THR A 29 -4.46 57.45 58.50
C THR A 29 -3.36 56.41 58.71
N GLY A 30 -2.46 56.27 57.67
CA GLY A 30 -1.31 55.38 57.70
C GLY A 30 -1.47 54.21 56.78
N GLU A 31 -0.37 53.54 56.55
CA GLU A 31 -0.24 52.39 55.64
C GLU A 31 0.54 51.28 56.35
N ILE A 32 0.08 50.03 56.14
CA ILE A 32 0.78 48.82 56.58
C ILE A 32 0.99 47.96 55.34
N ARG A 33 2.20 47.54 55.07
CA ARG A 33 2.58 46.64 54.01
C ARG A 33 3.00 45.28 54.59
N LYS A 34 2.50 44.19 54.01
CA LYS A 34 2.89 42.82 54.36
C LYS A 34 3.17 42.05 53.10
N ASN A 35 4.28 41.34 53.10
CA ASN A 35 4.66 40.46 52.01
C ASN A 35 4.13 39.03 52.21
N PHE A 36 3.77 38.38 51.09
CA PHE A 36 3.50 36.94 51.04
C PHE A 36 4.12 36.35 49.77
N LYS A 37 4.37 35.05 49.78
CA LYS A 37 4.97 34.35 48.65
C LYS A 37 3.90 33.69 47.78
N ILE A 38 3.96 33.89 46.49
CA ILE A 38 3.24 33.10 45.49
C ILE A 38 4.23 32.04 44.98
N THR A 39 3.85 30.78 45.06
CA THR A 39 4.67 29.63 44.61
C THR A 39 4.15 29.11 43.30
N GLU A 40 5.02 28.42 42.56
CA GLU A 40 4.69 27.78 41.31
C GLU A 40 3.62 26.69 41.49
N ALA A 41 2.74 26.55 40.50
CA ALA A 41 1.80 25.45 40.40
C ALA A 41 2.47 24.27 39.68
N SER A 42 2.26 23.04 40.14
CA SER A 42 2.79 21.85 39.45
C SER A 42 1.93 21.48 38.28
N ILE A 43 2.58 21.19 37.15
CA ILE A 43 1.94 20.52 36.01
C ILE A 43 1.64 19.07 36.40
N THR A 44 0.45 18.59 36.06
CA THR A 44 -0.04 17.23 36.36
C THR A 44 -0.66 16.59 35.11
N ASP A 45 -0.74 15.25 35.05
CA ASP A 45 -1.20 14.50 33.86
C ASP A 45 -2.66 14.82 33.50
N ASP A 46 -3.50 15.14 34.49
CA ASP A 46 -4.91 15.52 34.30
C ASP A 46 -5.09 16.89 33.64
N MET A 47 -4.08 17.74 33.68
CA MET A 47 -4.06 19.03 32.99
C MET A 47 -3.86 18.87 31.47
N ILE A 48 -3.28 17.75 31.02
CA ILE A 48 -3.01 17.48 29.62
C ILE A 48 -4.24 16.84 28.98
N ALA A 49 -4.76 17.45 27.93
CA ALA A 49 -5.88 16.89 27.18
C ALA A 49 -5.51 15.52 26.55
N ASN A 50 -6.54 14.71 26.28
CA ASN A 50 -6.33 13.44 25.60
C ASN A 50 -5.77 13.66 24.20
N ILE A 51 -4.74 12.89 23.84
CA ILE A 51 -4.10 12.94 22.52
C ILE A 51 -4.62 11.75 21.72
N PRO A 52 -5.34 11.98 20.59
CA PRO A 52 -5.90 10.89 19.79
C PRO A 52 -4.80 10.06 19.15
N SER A 53 -5.07 8.76 18.95
CA SER A 53 -4.22 7.89 18.16
C SER A 53 -4.27 8.27 16.68
N VAL A 54 -3.18 7.99 15.96
CA VAL A 54 -3.06 8.17 14.51
C VAL A 54 -2.71 6.83 13.87
N THR A 55 -2.74 6.73 12.55
CA THR A 55 -2.28 5.56 11.80
C THR A 55 -0.96 5.90 11.12
N TYR A 56 -0.05 4.96 11.07
CA TYR A 56 1.21 5.06 10.36
C TYR A 56 1.00 5.50 8.90
N ASP A 57 1.71 6.54 8.49
CA ASP A 57 1.61 7.14 7.15
C ASP A 57 2.99 7.56 6.59
N THR A 58 4.07 6.98 7.13
CA THR A 58 5.48 7.30 6.80
C THR A 58 5.99 8.65 7.30
N LYS A 59 5.15 9.44 7.99
CA LYS A 59 5.49 10.78 8.47
C LYS A 59 5.62 10.81 10.00
N ALA A 60 6.36 11.82 10.47
CA ALA A 60 6.46 12.09 11.90
C ALA A 60 5.16 12.71 12.43
N HIS A 61 4.67 12.18 13.55
CA HIS A 61 3.48 12.63 14.26
C HIS A 61 3.86 13.35 15.55
N THR A 62 3.73 14.67 15.55
CA THR A 62 3.94 15.53 16.71
C THR A 62 2.71 16.44 16.91
N PRO A 63 1.56 15.88 17.36
CA PRO A 63 0.31 16.62 17.49
C PRO A 63 0.42 17.76 18.50
N GLU A 64 -0.32 18.85 18.27
CA GLU A 64 -0.42 19.94 19.23
C GLU A 64 -1.01 19.45 20.56
N VAL A 65 -0.37 19.81 21.68
CA VAL A 65 -0.78 19.41 23.02
C VAL A 65 -1.50 20.57 23.71
N THR A 66 -2.72 20.34 24.16
CA THR A 66 -3.48 21.32 24.95
C THR A 66 -3.33 21.01 26.43
N VAL A 67 -2.87 22.00 27.19
CA VAL A 67 -2.75 21.96 28.63
C VAL A 67 -3.71 22.99 29.23
N THR A 68 -4.47 22.61 30.26
CA THR A 68 -5.45 23.51 30.95
C THR A 68 -5.20 23.54 32.43
N PHE A 69 -5.36 24.71 33.02
CA PHE A 69 -5.28 24.92 34.44
C PHE A 69 -6.49 25.78 34.91
N ASN A 70 -7.23 25.29 35.88
CA ASN A 70 -8.46 25.93 36.36
C ASN A 70 -9.42 26.36 35.24
N GLY A 71 -9.58 25.52 34.22
CA GLY A 71 -10.47 25.76 33.05
C GLY A 71 -9.92 26.71 31.98
N SER A 72 -8.73 27.26 32.16
CA SER A 72 -8.06 28.13 31.17
C SER A 72 -6.95 27.38 30.43
N LYS A 73 -6.87 27.55 29.10
CA LYS A 73 -5.79 27.00 28.30
C LYS A 73 -4.48 27.74 28.61
N LEU A 74 -3.43 26.99 28.94
CA LEU A 74 -2.09 27.51 29.10
C LEU A 74 -1.44 27.81 27.74
N THR A 75 -0.40 28.61 27.75
CA THR A 75 0.33 29.09 26.55
C THR A 75 1.76 28.59 26.54
N ASP A 76 2.48 28.81 25.43
CA ASP A 76 3.91 28.50 25.31
C ASP A 76 4.80 29.28 26.31
N ALA A 77 4.25 30.29 27.00
CA ALA A 77 4.92 30.97 28.12
C ALA A 77 4.93 30.11 29.39
N ASP A 78 3.99 29.19 29.55
CA ASP A 78 3.71 28.43 30.74
C ASP A 78 4.30 27.01 30.75
N TYR A 79 4.59 26.46 29.59
CA TYR A 79 5.15 25.10 29.47
C TYR A 79 5.95 24.89 28.17
N THR A 80 6.67 23.78 28.11
CA THR A 80 7.30 23.23 26.89
C THR A 80 6.83 21.80 26.69
N VAL A 81 6.82 21.37 25.41
CA VAL A 81 6.46 19.98 25.01
C VAL A 81 7.64 19.31 24.36
N SER A 82 7.87 18.06 24.70
CA SER A 82 8.81 17.18 24.01
C SER A 82 8.17 15.83 23.73
N TYR A 83 8.66 15.14 22.72
CA TYR A 83 8.19 13.82 22.28
C TYR A 83 9.33 12.81 22.43
N SER A 84 9.00 11.53 22.61
CA SER A 84 9.97 10.45 22.52
C SER A 84 10.66 10.44 21.13
N GLU A 85 11.83 9.79 21.02
CA GLU A 85 12.66 9.85 19.81
C GLU A 85 11.95 9.31 18.55
N ASP A 86 11.15 8.25 18.68
CA ASP A 86 10.42 7.67 17.54
C ASP A 86 8.97 8.17 17.51
N CYS A 87 8.71 9.09 16.61
CA CYS A 87 7.36 9.61 16.29
C CYS A 87 6.87 9.19 14.89
N ILE A 88 7.54 8.27 14.22
CA ILE A 88 7.23 7.84 12.85
C ILE A 88 6.63 6.43 12.89
N ASN A 89 7.31 5.48 13.51
CA ASN A 89 6.93 4.08 13.46
C ASN A 89 5.72 3.74 14.33
N ALA A 90 4.98 2.72 13.96
CA ALA A 90 3.85 2.23 14.75
C ALA A 90 4.31 1.81 16.14
N GLY A 91 3.64 2.33 17.16
CA GLY A 91 4.01 2.14 18.55
C GLY A 91 3.41 3.20 19.47
N THR A 92 3.92 3.26 20.69
CA THR A 92 3.50 4.25 21.69
C THR A 92 4.48 5.40 21.72
N VAL A 93 3.99 6.62 21.52
CA VAL A 93 4.76 7.86 21.66
C VAL A 93 4.45 8.49 23.00
N THR A 94 5.50 8.82 23.76
CA THR A 94 5.38 9.57 25.02
C THR A 94 5.55 11.05 24.76
N VAL A 95 4.60 11.83 25.26
CA VAL A 95 4.61 13.30 25.22
C VAL A 95 4.89 13.79 26.65
N THR A 96 5.93 14.58 26.80
CA THR A 96 6.32 15.17 28.10
C THR A 96 6.09 16.66 28.07
N VAL A 97 5.33 17.15 29.05
CA VAL A 97 5.07 18.57 29.29
C VAL A 97 5.89 19.01 30.48
N THR A 98 6.67 20.06 30.32
CA THR A 98 7.50 20.65 31.40
C THR A 98 7.04 22.07 31.66
N GLY A 99 6.67 22.35 32.91
CA GLY A 99 6.24 23.68 33.37
C GLY A 99 7.37 24.70 33.35
N LYS A 100 7.02 25.94 33.11
CA LYS A 100 7.90 27.11 33.22
C LYS A 100 7.12 28.35 33.64
N GLY A 101 7.83 29.39 34.07
CA GLY A 101 7.19 30.64 34.52
C GLY A 101 6.45 30.47 35.82
N ASN A 102 5.12 30.53 35.81
CA ASN A 102 4.26 30.30 36.99
C ASN A 102 4.02 28.79 37.27
N PHE A 103 4.54 27.91 36.44
CA PHE A 103 4.35 26.47 36.56
C PHE A 103 5.71 25.75 36.70
N THR A 104 5.69 24.60 37.37
CA THR A 104 6.86 23.75 37.61
C THR A 104 6.52 22.29 37.42
N GLY A 105 7.54 21.43 37.46
CA GLY A 105 7.40 19.97 37.32
C GLY A 105 7.19 19.50 35.90
N THR A 106 7.01 18.20 35.79
CA THR A 106 6.80 17.50 34.49
C THR A 106 5.63 16.55 34.61
N ALA A 107 4.85 16.43 33.54
CA ALA A 107 3.79 15.46 33.40
C ALA A 107 3.88 14.80 32.00
N SER A 108 3.33 13.59 31.84
CA SER A 108 3.43 12.87 30.58
C SER A 108 2.10 12.26 30.19
N LYS A 109 1.84 12.25 28.88
CA LYS A 109 0.77 11.47 28.26
C LYS A 109 1.30 10.68 27.07
N THR A 110 0.60 9.65 26.71
CA THR A 110 0.95 8.84 25.53
C THR A 110 -0.15 8.89 24.48
N PHE A 111 0.24 8.74 23.23
CA PHE A 111 -0.67 8.39 22.14
C PHE A 111 -0.07 7.22 21.34
N THR A 112 -0.90 6.57 20.54
CA THR A 112 -0.48 5.42 19.74
C THR A 112 -0.46 5.77 18.26
N ILE A 113 0.63 5.43 17.58
CA ILE A 113 0.68 5.32 16.13
C ILE A 113 0.28 3.87 15.81
N ASN A 114 -0.93 3.70 15.28
CA ASN A 114 -1.47 2.40 14.90
C ASN A 114 -0.79 1.89 13.64
N LYS A 115 -0.69 0.57 13.49
CA LYS A 115 -0.22 -0.05 12.25
C LYS A 115 -1.15 0.27 11.09
N ALA A 116 -0.56 0.52 9.90
CA ALA A 116 -1.30 0.66 8.66
C ALA A 116 -1.83 -0.70 8.15
N GLY A 117 -2.89 -0.67 7.36
CA GLY A 117 -3.34 -1.83 6.60
C GLY A 117 -2.56 -1.97 5.29
N LEU A 118 -2.52 -3.19 4.75
CA LEU A 118 -2.03 -3.45 3.40
C LEU A 118 -3.16 -3.23 2.38
N THR A 119 -2.80 -2.77 1.18
CA THR A 119 -3.72 -2.75 0.04
C THR A 119 -3.63 -4.09 -0.69
N LEU A 120 -4.59 -4.98 -0.46
CA LEU A 120 -4.60 -6.34 -0.96
C LEU A 120 -5.76 -6.54 -1.93
N ASN A 121 -5.45 -6.68 -3.22
CA ASN A 121 -6.43 -6.90 -4.27
C ASN A 121 -6.40 -8.36 -4.75
N PRO A 122 -7.56 -8.96 -5.08
CA PRO A 122 -7.59 -10.28 -5.70
C PRO A 122 -6.74 -10.31 -6.98
N CYS A 123 -6.06 -11.45 -7.20
CA CYS A 123 -5.19 -11.68 -8.34
C CYS A 123 -5.68 -12.89 -9.13
N THR A 124 -5.62 -12.81 -10.46
CA THR A 124 -5.93 -13.94 -11.35
C THR A 124 -4.74 -14.22 -12.27
N ILE A 125 -4.36 -15.48 -12.36
CA ILE A 125 -3.39 -16.01 -13.33
C ILE A 125 -4.17 -16.87 -14.31
N SER A 126 -4.09 -16.56 -15.60
CA SER A 126 -4.72 -17.34 -16.68
C SER A 126 -3.67 -18.01 -17.53
N GLU A 127 -3.79 -19.31 -17.73
CA GLU A 127 -2.82 -20.16 -18.40
C GLU A 127 -3.46 -21.04 -19.47
N LEU A 128 -2.71 -21.38 -20.52
CA LEU A 128 -3.13 -22.43 -21.46
C LEU A 128 -3.03 -23.81 -20.79
N CYS A 129 -4.11 -24.59 -20.79
CA CYS A 129 -4.14 -25.93 -20.17
C CYS A 129 -3.13 -26.87 -20.82
N THR A 130 -2.86 -26.73 -22.10
CA THR A 130 -1.92 -27.57 -22.88
C THR A 130 -0.45 -27.31 -22.55
N GLU A 131 -0.11 -26.24 -21.84
CA GLU A 131 1.25 -25.93 -21.41
C GLU A 131 1.54 -26.56 -20.06
N THR A 132 1.93 -27.82 -20.05
CA THR A 132 2.11 -28.64 -18.83
C THR A 132 3.50 -28.60 -18.22
N ASP A 133 4.39 -27.71 -18.66
CA ASP A 133 5.71 -27.48 -18.07
C ASP A 133 5.61 -26.82 -16.70
N LEU A 134 6.69 -26.91 -15.92
CA LEU A 134 6.77 -26.21 -14.62
C LEU A 134 6.72 -24.70 -14.84
N LYS A 135 5.72 -24.06 -14.27
CA LYS A 135 5.52 -22.61 -14.36
C LYS A 135 6.00 -21.92 -13.10
N THR A 136 6.57 -20.74 -13.27
CA THR A 136 6.88 -19.80 -12.18
C THR A 136 6.14 -18.51 -12.44
N ARG A 137 5.41 -17.99 -11.44
CA ARG A 137 4.69 -16.72 -11.52
C ARG A 137 5.01 -15.85 -10.34
N THR A 138 5.28 -14.57 -10.63
CA THR A 138 5.46 -13.53 -9.61
C THR A 138 4.08 -13.05 -9.18
N LEU A 139 3.88 -12.93 -7.87
CA LEU A 139 2.66 -12.40 -7.28
C LEU A 139 2.76 -10.87 -7.11
N PRO A 140 1.64 -10.16 -6.93
CA PRO A 140 1.65 -8.74 -6.58
C PRO A 140 2.51 -8.45 -5.35
N SER A 141 3.15 -7.27 -5.30
CA SER A 141 4.01 -6.83 -4.20
C SER A 141 3.81 -5.36 -3.80
N ASP A 142 2.89 -4.66 -4.44
CA ASP A 142 2.55 -3.25 -4.24
C ASP A 142 1.53 -3.05 -3.11
N PHE A 143 1.77 -3.69 -1.97
CA PHE A 143 0.84 -3.72 -0.84
C PHE A 143 0.97 -2.54 0.11
N PHE A 144 2.11 -1.87 0.10
CA PHE A 144 2.52 -0.87 1.08
C PHE A 144 2.11 0.54 0.66
N LEU A 145 2.18 1.47 1.59
CA LEU A 145 1.93 2.89 1.30
C LEU A 145 2.92 3.42 0.26
N ALA A 146 2.46 4.36 -0.57
CA ALA A 146 3.32 5.01 -1.56
C ALA A 146 4.49 5.74 -0.88
N GLY A 147 5.72 5.50 -1.39
CA GLY A 147 6.94 6.07 -0.81
C GLY A 147 7.54 5.25 0.34
N GLU A 148 6.93 4.13 0.71
CA GLU A 148 7.50 3.20 1.69
C GLU A 148 8.71 2.48 1.09
N THR A 149 9.80 2.44 1.84
CA THR A 149 11.03 1.74 1.46
C THR A 149 11.15 0.37 2.14
N GLU A 150 10.34 0.11 3.17
CA GLU A 150 10.25 -1.19 3.80
C GLU A 150 9.49 -2.15 2.91
N THR A 151 10.17 -3.14 2.40
CA THR A 151 9.63 -4.06 1.40
C THR A 151 9.65 -5.51 1.84
N GLY A 152 10.12 -5.79 3.05
CA GLY A 152 10.19 -7.14 3.59
C GLY A 152 8.81 -7.69 3.93
N PHE A 153 8.43 -8.80 3.30
CA PHE A 153 7.26 -9.57 3.66
C PHE A 153 7.46 -11.05 3.33
N SER A 154 6.67 -11.91 3.96
CA SER A 154 6.54 -13.31 3.59
C SER A 154 5.13 -13.59 3.12
N ILE A 155 4.98 -14.62 2.25
CA ILE A 155 3.68 -15.09 1.77
C ILE A 155 3.46 -16.54 2.17
N LYS A 156 2.20 -16.89 2.42
CA LYS A 156 1.74 -18.27 2.62
C LYS A 156 0.54 -18.51 1.70
N LEU A 157 0.55 -19.67 1.02
CA LEU A 157 -0.53 -20.10 0.15
C LEU A 157 -1.36 -21.17 0.86
N THR A 158 -2.68 -21.03 0.82
CA THR A 158 -3.63 -22.02 1.34
C THR A 158 -4.71 -22.27 0.30
N ALA A 159 -4.92 -23.50 -0.11
CA ALA A 159 -5.97 -23.85 -1.05
C ALA A 159 -7.35 -23.59 -0.44
N VAL A 160 -8.29 -23.12 -1.27
CA VAL A 160 -9.72 -23.03 -0.94
C VAL A 160 -10.39 -24.29 -1.46
N GLU A 161 -11.20 -24.93 -0.62
CA GLU A 161 -11.93 -26.15 -1.01
C GLU A 161 -12.91 -25.89 -2.16
N GLY A 162 -13.10 -26.91 -3.02
CA GLY A 162 -14.08 -26.87 -4.11
C GLY A 162 -13.57 -26.30 -5.43
N GLY A 163 -12.25 -26.04 -5.55
CA GLY A 163 -11.62 -25.71 -6.85
C GLY A 163 -11.43 -26.94 -7.72
N ASP A 164 -11.28 -26.70 -9.06
CA ASP A 164 -11.02 -27.77 -10.02
C ASP A 164 -9.62 -28.36 -9.83
N ASP A 165 -9.49 -29.65 -10.09
CA ASP A 165 -8.21 -30.36 -10.00
C ASP A 165 -7.38 -30.17 -11.30
N ILE A 166 -6.93 -28.96 -11.54
CA ILE A 166 -6.18 -28.55 -12.72
C ILE A 166 -4.65 -28.74 -12.61
N PHE A 167 -4.15 -29.22 -11.46
CA PHE A 167 -2.71 -29.28 -11.18
C PHE A 167 -2.15 -30.69 -11.20
N ALA A 168 -1.10 -30.91 -11.97
CA ALA A 168 -0.22 -32.08 -11.85
C ALA A 168 0.78 -31.92 -10.68
N VAL A 169 1.20 -30.66 -10.39
CA VAL A 169 1.92 -30.27 -9.18
C VAL A 169 1.23 -29.02 -8.64
N ALA A 170 0.71 -29.14 -7.43
CA ALA A 170 0.00 -28.05 -6.76
C ALA A 170 0.88 -26.80 -6.59
N PRO A 171 0.30 -25.60 -6.60
CA PRO A 171 1.03 -24.37 -6.37
C PRO A 171 1.74 -24.36 -5.03
N ALA A 172 3.03 -23.98 -5.05
CA ALA A 172 3.86 -23.81 -3.87
C ALA A 172 4.62 -22.49 -3.93
N VAL A 173 4.79 -21.85 -2.79
CA VAL A 173 5.60 -20.63 -2.65
C VAL A 173 7.09 -20.98 -2.82
N VAL A 174 7.81 -20.16 -3.57
CA VAL A 174 9.26 -20.22 -3.64
C VAL A 174 9.81 -19.51 -2.39
N GLU A 175 10.56 -20.24 -1.58
CA GLU A 175 11.07 -19.74 -0.29
C GLU A 175 11.90 -18.46 -0.49
N GLY A 176 11.59 -17.44 0.30
CA GLY A 176 12.27 -16.13 0.24
C GLY A 176 11.92 -15.27 -0.97
N GLU A 177 11.02 -15.71 -1.84
CA GLU A 177 10.61 -14.95 -3.03
C GLU A 177 9.10 -14.69 -3.04
N ASN A 178 8.69 -13.61 -3.73
CA ASN A 178 7.29 -13.33 -4.02
C ASN A 178 6.83 -14.06 -5.30
N LYS A 179 7.03 -15.38 -5.30
CA LYS A 179 6.73 -16.25 -6.46
C LYS A 179 6.09 -17.55 -6.03
N ILE A 180 5.33 -18.12 -6.96
CA ILE A 180 4.80 -19.48 -6.84
C ILE A 180 5.26 -20.32 -8.04
N THR A 181 5.38 -21.63 -7.82
CA THR A 181 5.61 -22.62 -8.87
C THR A 181 4.49 -23.64 -8.86
N PHE A 182 4.08 -24.07 -10.06
CA PHE A 182 3.07 -25.11 -10.25
C PHE A 182 3.23 -25.79 -11.62
N ARG A 183 2.59 -26.95 -11.78
CA ARG A 183 2.47 -27.63 -13.08
C ARG A 183 1.01 -27.97 -13.31
N LEU A 184 0.52 -27.66 -14.52
CA LEU A 184 -0.86 -27.95 -14.92
C LEU A 184 -1.05 -29.38 -15.41
N LYS A 185 -2.27 -29.90 -15.27
CA LYS A 185 -2.84 -30.95 -16.09
C LYS A 185 -3.35 -30.34 -17.39
N ASN A 186 -3.57 -31.17 -18.41
CA ASN A 186 -4.20 -30.69 -19.65
C ASN A 186 -5.74 -30.65 -19.47
N GLU A 187 -6.22 -29.82 -18.56
CA GLU A 187 -7.64 -29.68 -18.19
C GLU A 187 -8.02 -28.20 -18.02
N VAL A 188 -9.21 -27.84 -18.50
CA VAL A 188 -9.79 -26.49 -18.33
C VAL A 188 -10.53 -26.43 -17.00
N GLY A 189 -10.29 -25.36 -16.23
CA GLY A 189 -10.92 -25.16 -14.94
C GLY A 189 -10.30 -24.00 -14.18
N ALA A 190 -10.66 -23.87 -12.89
CA ALA A 190 -10.12 -22.85 -12.02
C ALA A 190 -10.00 -23.34 -10.56
N ALA A 191 -8.94 -22.94 -9.91
CA ALA A 191 -8.74 -23.16 -8.49
C ALA A 191 -8.37 -21.86 -7.78
N THR A 192 -8.90 -21.65 -6.58
CA THR A 192 -8.67 -20.44 -5.79
C THR A 192 -7.82 -20.78 -4.56
N PHE A 193 -6.94 -19.86 -4.21
CA PHE A 193 -6.06 -19.93 -3.06
C PHE A 193 -6.20 -18.66 -2.24
N THR A 194 -6.05 -18.78 -0.93
CA THR A 194 -5.82 -17.63 -0.05
C THR A 194 -4.32 -17.39 0.06
N VAL A 195 -3.87 -16.22 -0.36
CA VAL A 195 -2.50 -15.74 -0.14
C VAL A 195 -2.49 -14.87 1.10
N THR A 196 -1.81 -15.33 2.15
CA THR A 196 -1.61 -14.55 3.37
C THR A 196 -0.28 -13.83 3.27
N VAL A 197 -0.29 -12.51 3.46
CA VAL A 197 0.88 -11.62 3.43
C VAL A 197 1.20 -11.23 4.87
N THR A 198 2.45 -11.47 5.28
CA THR A 198 2.96 -11.10 6.61
C THR A 198 4.12 -10.12 6.43
N PRO A 199 3.94 -8.82 6.75
CA PRO A 199 5.01 -7.82 6.71
C PRO A 199 6.10 -8.16 7.73
N VAL A 200 7.35 -7.85 7.40
CA VAL A 200 8.49 -7.93 8.32
C VAL A 200 8.55 -6.71 9.23
N SER A 201 8.23 -5.54 8.69
CA SER A 201 8.17 -4.28 9.43
C SER A 201 7.04 -4.28 10.45
N GLY A 202 7.31 -3.68 11.61
CA GLY A 202 6.33 -3.47 12.68
C GLY A 202 5.20 -2.50 12.33
N ASN A 203 5.30 -1.77 11.21
CA ASN A 203 4.42 -0.65 10.83
C ASN A 203 3.11 -1.08 10.16
N TYR A 204 3.00 -2.34 9.75
CA TYR A 204 1.83 -2.85 9.04
C TYR A 204 1.18 -4.04 9.73
N ASN A 205 -0.12 -4.15 9.56
CA ASN A 205 -0.86 -5.38 9.85
C ASN A 205 -0.73 -6.33 8.66
N GLY A 206 -0.63 -7.63 8.92
CA GLY A 206 -0.77 -8.64 7.88
C GLY A 206 -2.20 -8.71 7.33
N GLY A 207 -2.35 -9.37 6.19
CA GLY A 207 -3.65 -9.55 5.56
C GLY A 207 -3.65 -10.68 4.54
N SER A 208 -4.76 -10.87 3.82
CA SER A 208 -4.88 -11.93 2.83
C SER A 208 -5.69 -11.46 1.62
N TYR A 209 -5.40 -12.03 0.45
CA TYR A 209 -6.17 -11.85 -0.77
C TYR A 209 -6.43 -13.18 -1.48
N ALA A 210 -7.40 -13.20 -2.39
CA ALA A 210 -7.71 -14.35 -3.22
C ALA A 210 -6.81 -14.37 -4.45
N LEU A 211 -6.16 -15.53 -4.71
CA LEU A 211 -5.46 -15.84 -5.94
C LEU A 211 -6.27 -16.90 -6.69
N THR A 212 -6.76 -16.59 -7.87
CA THR A 212 -7.39 -17.57 -8.75
C THR A 212 -6.41 -17.96 -9.87
N ILE A 213 -6.16 -19.26 -10.03
CA ILE A 213 -5.44 -19.79 -11.18
C ILE A 213 -6.48 -20.48 -12.05
N SER A 214 -6.66 -19.99 -13.26
CA SER A 214 -7.58 -20.55 -14.26
C SER A 214 -6.82 -21.04 -15.48
N THR A 215 -7.34 -22.09 -16.08
CA THR A 215 -6.84 -22.63 -17.33
C THR A 215 -7.88 -22.48 -18.42
N HIS A 216 -7.43 -22.27 -19.64
CA HIS A 216 -8.28 -22.21 -20.83
C HIS A 216 -7.64 -23.03 -21.95
N ASP A 217 -8.48 -23.48 -22.86
CA ASP A 217 -8.03 -24.17 -24.06
C ASP A 217 -7.54 -23.14 -25.12
N ARG A 218 -6.87 -23.63 -26.14
CA ARG A 218 -6.51 -22.78 -27.30
C ARG A 218 -7.79 -22.26 -27.94
N THR A 219 -7.80 -21.00 -28.26
CA THR A 219 -8.93 -20.42 -28.98
C THR A 219 -8.94 -20.97 -30.41
N ASP A 220 -10.01 -21.69 -30.79
CA ASP A 220 -10.22 -22.08 -32.17
C ASP A 220 -10.59 -20.84 -33.00
N VAL A 221 -9.69 -20.48 -33.90
CA VAL A 221 -9.87 -19.34 -34.82
C VAL A 221 -10.22 -19.79 -36.23
N SER A 222 -10.46 -21.09 -36.48
CA SER A 222 -10.75 -21.62 -37.80
C SER A 222 -11.91 -20.90 -38.48
N GLY A 223 -12.95 -20.58 -37.75
CA GLY A 223 -14.08 -19.78 -38.23
C GLY A 223 -13.78 -18.29 -38.45
N SER A 224 -12.64 -17.79 -37.98
CA SER A 224 -12.22 -16.40 -38.14
C SER A 224 -11.16 -16.20 -39.20
N ILE A 225 -10.71 -17.31 -39.84
CA ILE A 225 -9.72 -17.26 -40.89
C ILE A 225 -10.42 -16.97 -42.22
N SER A 226 -10.01 -15.92 -42.88
CA SER A 226 -10.32 -15.64 -44.27
C SER A 226 -9.09 -15.91 -45.13
N PHE A 227 -9.16 -16.94 -45.98
CA PHE A 227 -8.08 -17.31 -46.89
C PHE A 227 -8.69 -17.68 -48.25
N PRO A 228 -8.99 -16.67 -49.09
CA PRO A 228 -9.67 -16.90 -50.36
C PRO A 228 -8.75 -17.60 -51.34
N ASP A 229 -9.35 -18.45 -52.16
CA ASP A 229 -8.70 -18.95 -53.36
C ASP A 229 -8.33 -17.79 -54.31
N GLY A 230 -7.24 -17.92 -54.99
CA GLY A 230 -6.80 -16.89 -55.92
C GLY A 230 -5.83 -17.37 -56.97
N SER A 231 -5.39 -16.46 -57.78
CA SER A 231 -4.40 -16.72 -58.84
C SER A 231 -3.30 -15.68 -58.84
N ALA A 232 -2.11 -16.05 -59.25
CA ALA A 232 -1.02 -15.14 -59.49
C ALA A 232 -0.44 -15.35 -60.86
N VAL A 233 0.07 -14.30 -61.49
CA VAL A 233 0.66 -14.36 -62.83
C VAL A 233 2.11 -14.85 -62.68
N TYR A 234 2.53 -15.75 -63.57
CA TYR A 234 3.90 -16.24 -63.64
C TYR A 234 4.89 -15.09 -63.90
N THR A 235 5.93 -15.00 -63.06
CA THR A 235 6.93 -13.92 -63.07
C THR A 235 8.36 -14.41 -63.40
N GLY A 236 8.58 -15.73 -63.54
CA GLY A 236 9.90 -16.31 -63.66
C GLY A 236 10.69 -16.47 -62.36
N THR A 237 10.09 -16.07 -61.24
CA THR A 237 10.65 -16.20 -59.89
C THR A 237 9.61 -16.76 -58.92
N GLY A 238 10.01 -17.23 -57.74
CA GLY A 238 9.10 -17.75 -56.74
C GLY A 238 8.03 -16.74 -56.36
N ILE A 239 6.77 -17.19 -56.35
CA ILE A 239 5.58 -16.34 -56.08
C ILE A 239 5.09 -16.57 -54.65
N LYS A 240 4.80 -15.49 -53.93
CA LYS A 240 4.15 -15.50 -52.62
C LYS A 240 2.66 -15.24 -52.79
N TYR A 241 1.84 -16.09 -52.18
CA TYR A 241 0.40 -15.89 -52.06
C TYR A 241 0.07 -15.88 -50.56
N GLU A 242 0.11 -14.70 -49.95
CA GLU A 242 0.05 -14.49 -48.51
C GLU A 242 -1.19 -13.64 -48.13
N ASN A 243 -2.39 -14.08 -48.56
CA ASN A 243 -3.64 -13.34 -48.45
C ASN A 243 -4.52 -13.80 -47.29
N ALA A 244 -4.01 -14.62 -46.37
CA ALA A 244 -4.78 -15.02 -45.20
C ALA A 244 -4.91 -13.87 -44.20
N THR A 245 -6.08 -13.74 -43.61
CA THR A 245 -6.35 -12.85 -42.51
C THR A 245 -7.09 -13.60 -41.38
N ILE A 246 -6.78 -13.29 -40.14
CA ILE A 246 -7.46 -13.84 -38.97
C ILE A 246 -8.02 -12.68 -38.14
N SER A 247 -9.34 -12.63 -38.00
CA SER A 247 -9.99 -11.58 -37.19
C SER A 247 -9.57 -11.69 -35.73
N GLY A 248 -9.08 -10.59 -35.15
CA GLY A 248 -8.62 -10.53 -33.78
C GLY A 248 -7.24 -11.11 -33.47
N TYR A 249 -6.48 -11.53 -34.52
CA TYR A 249 -5.12 -12.04 -34.36
C TYR A 249 -4.08 -11.01 -34.85
N SER A 250 -3.09 -10.72 -34.00
CA SER A 250 -2.00 -9.77 -34.29
C SER A 250 -0.63 -10.43 -34.45
N GLY A 251 -0.56 -11.75 -34.43
CA GLY A 251 0.67 -12.52 -34.61
C GLY A 251 1.10 -12.66 -36.08
N THR A 252 2.23 -13.33 -36.31
CA THR A 252 2.79 -13.55 -37.65
C THR A 252 2.24 -14.84 -38.24
N LEU A 253 1.69 -14.75 -39.46
CA LEU A 253 1.27 -15.91 -40.23
C LEU A 253 2.46 -16.49 -40.97
N ARG A 254 2.51 -17.82 -41.05
CA ARG A 254 3.51 -18.56 -41.84
C ARG A 254 2.78 -19.35 -42.92
N TYR A 255 3.34 -19.34 -44.12
CA TYR A 255 2.76 -19.96 -45.29
C TYR A 255 3.63 -21.11 -45.80
N GLY A 256 3.00 -22.23 -46.06
CA GLY A 256 3.64 -23.39 -46.69
C GLY A 256 2.94 -23.73 -47.99
N TYR A 257 3.68 -24.09 -49.03
CA TYR A 257 3.15 -24.38 -50.36
C TYR A 257 3.38 -25.86 -50.72
N THR A 258 2.35 -26.52 -51.21
CA THR A 258 2.43 -27.90 -51.70
C THR A 258 1.99 -27.92 -53.16
N PRO A 259 2.88 -28.28 -54.11
CA PRO A 259 2.55 -28.31 -55.51
C PRO A 259 1.70 -29.53 -55.88
N ASN A 260 0.73 -29.36 -56.76
CA ASN A 260 0.01 -30.45 -57.34
C ASN A 260 0.82 -30.97 -58.62
N ALA A 261 1.52 -32.07 -58.46
CA ALA A 261 2.38 -32.62 -59.47
C ALA A 261 1.64 -32.94 -60.77
N SER A 262 0.34 -33.29 -60.74
CA SER A 262 -0.45 -33.56 -61.93
C SER A 262 -0.68 -32.36 -62.84
N THR A 263 -0.46 -31.14 -62.34
CA THR A 263 -0.60 -29.88 -63.09
C THR A 263 0.73 -29.30 -63.56
N GLY A 264 1.85 -29.96 -63.28
CA GLY A 264 3.19 -29.47 -63.64
C GLY A 264 3.74 -28.46 -62.65
N ALA A 265 3.06 -28.29 -61.47
CA ALA A 265 3.46 -27.37 -60.41
C ALA A 265 4.80 -27.81 -59.78
N SER A 266 5.67 -26.85 -59.45
CA SER A 266 6.93 -27.09 -58.72
C SER A 266 7.29 -25.89 -57.88
N LEU A 267 8.13 -26.10 -56.86
CA LEU A 267 8.64 -25.07 -55.97
C LEU A 267 10.08 -24.71 -56.35
N ASP A 268 10.48 -23.48 -56.00
CA ASP A 268 11.87 -23.05 -56.02
C ASP A 268 12.66 -23.58 -54.81
N ALA A 269 13.94 -23.26 -54.73
CA ALA A 269 14.82 -23.65 -53.61
C ALA A 269 14.41 -23.04 -52.26
N SER A 270 13.58 -22.02 -52.26
CA SER A 270 13.03 -21.37 -51.06
C SER A 270 11.66 -21.94 -50.68
N GLY A 271 11.13 -22.90 -51.43
CA GLY A 271 9.83 -23.50 -51.20
C GLY A 271 8.64 -22.66 -51.68
N LEU A 272 8.87 -21.70 -52.58
CA LEU A 272 7.81 -20.89 -53.19
C LEU A 272 7.36 -21.45 -54.56
N PRO A 273 6.07 -21.25 -54.95
CA PRO A 273 5.57 -21.60 -56.29
C PRO A 273 6.43 -21.03 -57.43
N LEU A 274 6.95 -21.87 -58.32
CA LEU A 274 7.85 -21.46 -59.38
C LEU A 274 7.26 -21.67 -60.81
N THR A 275 6.50 -22.70 -61.01
CA THR A 275 5.95 -23.04 -62.36
C THR A 275 4.44 -22.80 -62.39
N VAL A 276 3.92 -22.73 -63.63
CA VAL A 276 2.46 -22.69 -63.83
C VAL A 276 1.84 -24.01 -63.35
N GLY A 277 0.82 -23.94 -62.54
CA GLY A 277 0.13 -25.08 -61.93
C GLY A 277 -0.71 -24.76 -60.78
N THR A 278 -1.24 -25.77 -60.10
CA THR A 278 -2.08 -25.62 -58.90
C THR A 278 -1.28 -25.92 -57.63
N TYR A 279 -1.45 -25.12 -56.64
CA TYR A 279 -0.77 -25.26 -55.35
C TYR A 279 -1.78 -25.27 -54.22
N THR A 280 -1.56 -26.12 -53.23
CA THR A 280 -2.24 -26.00 -51.94
C THR A 280 -1.39 -25.12 -51.04
N VAL A 281 -2.01 -24.10 -50.44
CA VAL A 281 -1.34 -23.21 -49.51
C VAL A 281 -1.86 -23.50 -48.10
N ALA A 282 -0.95 -23.81 -47.19
CA ALA A 282 -1.25 -23.99 -45.78
C ALA A 282 -0.79 -22.75 -44.99
N VAL A 283 -1.61 -22.29 -44.05
CA VAL A 283 -1.29 -21.20 -43.15
C VAL A 283 -1.17 -21.72 -41.73
N THR A 284 -0.11 -21.34 -41.06
CA THR A 284 0.11 -21.62 -39.63
C THR A 284 0.31 -20.32 -38.86
N PHE A 285 -0.09 -20.30 -37.61
CA PHE A 285 -0.05 -19.12 -36.70
C PHE A 285 0.28 -19.55 -35.27
#